data_34286229e1fef4feda06e7ee013b2636
#
_entry.id   34286229e1fef4feda06e7ee013b2636
#
_cell.length_a   1.000
_cell.length_b   1.000
_cell.length_c   1.000
_cell.angle_alpha   90.00
_cell.angle_beta   90.00
_cell.angle_gamma   90.00
#
_symmetry.space_group_name_H-M   'P 1'
#
loop_
_entity.id
_entity.type
_entity.pdbx_description
1 polymer ?
#
loop_
_entity_poly.entity_id
_entity_poly.type
_entity_poly.pdbx_seq_one_letter_code
_entity_poly.pdbx_strand_id
1 'polypeptide(L)'
;MDWYLMVWKKYAEFDGRARRTEYWMFALFNFLAMLALAAIGLVGIAMSQDNGWVLFIPVGIYGLASVVPSLAVATRRFHDIGKSGWILFLLIVLGVIPIVGFVTAIVQLVFLCTDGQPGPNQYGPNPKFPEQAAGAIAGYPGMPPIGFPPPPPPQPLVGQPGHGLCRSCGAMLEGGSAFCTKCGATV
;
A
#
# COMPACT_ATOMS: atom_id res chain seq x y z
N MET A 1 1.17 -13.42 3.04
CA MET A 1 -0.30 -13.54 2.86
C MET A 1 -1.09 -12.36 3.42
N ASP A 2 -0.49 -11.53 4.28
CA ASP A 2 -1.19 -10.44 4.99
C ASP A 2 -1.79 -9.38 4.06
N TRP A 3 -1.12 -9.05 2.96
CA TRP A 3 -1.60 -8.09 1.97
C TRP A 3 -2.92 -8.49 1.30
N TYR A 4 -3.07 -9.77 0.97
CA TYR A 4 -4.31 -10.29 0.39
C TYR A 4 -5.47 -10.22 1.39
N LEU A 5 -5.24 -10.70 2.61
CA LEU A 5 -6.25 -10.67 3.67
C LEU A 5 -6.61 -9.23 4.08
N MET A 6 -5.64 -8.31 4.00
CA MET A 6 -5.89 -6.89 4.28
C MET A 6 -6.91 -6.29 3.30
N VAL A 7 -6.83 -6.63 2.01
CA VAL A 7 -7.81 -6.14 1.02
C VAL A 7 -9.20 -6.73 1.28
N TRP A 8 -9.29 -8.02 1.66
CA TRP A 8 -10.56 -8.62 2.05
C TRP A 8 -11.15 -8.03 3.34
N LYS A 9 -10.32 -7.67 4.32
CA LYS A 9 -10.77 -6.94 5.52
C LYS A 9 -11.29 -5.55 5.19
N LYS A 10 -10.72 -4.91 4.18
CA LYS A 10 -11.12 -3.60 3.63
C LYS A 10 -12.03 -3.76 2.41
N TYR A 11 -12.98 -4.69 2.45
CA TYR A 11 -13.78 -5.17 1.34
C TYR A 11 -14.40 -4.06 0.49
N ALA A 12 -15.04 -3.07 1.13
CA ALA A 12 -15.74 -1.95 0.50
C ALA A 12 -15.16 -0.60 0.94
N GLU A 13 -13.89 -0.55 1.34
CA GLU A 13 -13.23 0.69 1.73
C GLU A 13 -12.59 1.33 0.50
N PHE A 14 -13.26 2.34 -0.04
CA PHE A 14 -12.80 3.09 -1.22
C PHE A 14 -11.94 4.30 -0.86
N ASP A 15 -11.99 4.74 0.40
CA ASP A 15 -11.22 5.87 0.90
C ASP A 15 -9.78 5.49 1.23
N GLY A 16 -8.91 6.51 1.29
CA GLY A 16 -7.50 6.31 1.59
C GLY A 16 -6.63 5.99 0.38
N ARG A 17 -5.44 5.46 0.64
CA ARG A 17 -4.41 5.17 -0.36
C ARG A 17 -3.93 3.73 -0.24
N ALA A 18 -3.60 3.09 -1.36
CA ALA A 18 -3.04 1.74 -1.40
C ALA A 18 -1.65 1.72 -2.04
N ARG A 19 -0.73 0.94 -1.46
CA ARG A 19 0.62 0.72 -2.03
C ARG A 19 0.54 -0.12 -3.30
N ARG A 20 1.57 0.00 -4.18
CA ARG A 20 1.72 -0.91 -5.34
C ARG A 20 1.73 -2.37 -4.92
N THR A 21 2.47 -2.71 -3.87
CA THR A 21 2.55 -4.07 -3.35
C THR A 21 1.19 -4.61 -2.91
N GLU A 22 0.36 -3.79 -2.25
CA GLU A 22 -0.99 -4.17 -1.83
C GLU A 22 -1.86 -4.55 -3.05
N TYR A 23 -1.87 -3.69 -4.07
CA TYR A 23 -2.63 -3.94 -5.30
C TYR A 23 -2.14 -5.18 -6.06
N TRP A 24 -0.83 -5.24 -6.35
CA TRP A 24 -0.28 -6.32 -7.18
C TRP A 24 -0.31 -7.67 -6.50
N MET A 25 -0.06 -7.73 -5.20
CA MET A 25 -0.19 -8.98 -4.44
C MET A 25 -1.64 -9.46 -4.38
N PHE A 26 -2.60 -8.55 -4.19
CA PHE A 26 -4.01 -8.90 -4.26
C PHE A 26 -4.39 -9.41 -5.66
N ALA A 27 -4.00 -8.71 -6.72
CA ALA A 27 -4.27 -9.10 -8.10
C ALA A 27 -3.69 -10.48 -8.43
N LEU A 28 -2.44 -10.75 -8.01
CA LEU A 28 -1.78 -12.05 -8.20
C LEU A 28 -2.53 -13.19 -7.50
N PHE A 29 -2.80 -13.04 -6.20
CA PHE A 29 -3.50 -14.10 -5.45
C PHE A 29 -4.93 -14.31 -5.93
N ASN A 30 -5.63 -13.22 -6.28
CA ASN A 30 -6.96 -13.30 -6.85
C ASN A 30 -6.95 -14.03 -8.20
N PHE A 31 -5.97 -13.74 -9.06
CA PHE A 31 -5.79 -14.45 -10.33
C PHE A 31 -5.49 -15.95 -10.13
N LEU A 32 -4.59 -16.28 -9.19
CA LEU A 32 -4.26 -17.68 -8.87
C LEU A 32 -5.48 -18.44 -8.31
N ALA A 33 -6.27 -17.80 -7.46
CA ALA A 33 -7.50 -18.38 -6.93
C ALA A 33 -8.52 -18.64 -8.05
N MET A 34 -8.72 -17.66 -8.95
CA MET A 34 -9.60 -17.83 -10.11
C MET A 34 -9.10 -18.96 -11.04
N LEU A 35 -7.79 -19.03 -11.28
CA LEU A 35 -7.18 -20.06 -12.10
C LEU A 35 -7.39 -21.46 -11.50
N ALA A 36 -7.18 -21.59 -10.19
CA ALA A 36 -7.38 -22.86 -9.47
C ALA A 36 -8.86 -23.32 -9.54
N LEU A 37 -9.80 -22.40 -9.29
CA LEU A 37 -11.23 -22.70 -9.39
C LEU A 37 -11.65 -23.06 -10.83
N ALA A 38 -11.12 -22.35 -11.83
CA ALA A 38 -11.37 -22.65 -13.24
C ALA A 38 -10.81 -24.02 -13.64
N ALA A 39 -9.62 -24.39 -13.17
CA ALA A 39 -9.02 -25.70 -13.41
C ALA A 39 -9.90 -26.81 -12.84
N ILE A 40 -10.44 -26.65 -11.63
CA ILE A 40 -11.39 -27.60 -11.03
C ILE A 40 -12.66 -27.71 -11.89
N GLY A 41 -13.19 -26.60 -12.39
CA GLY A 41 -14.34 -26.58 -13.29
C GLY A 41 -14.07 -27.34 -14.61
N LEU A 42 -12.90 -27.15 -15.22
CA LEU A 42 -12.49 -27.83 -16.45
C LEU A 42 -12.35 -29.35 -16.23
N VAL A 43 -11.76 -29.80 -15.12
CA VAL A 43 -11.69 -31.21 -14.74
C VAL A 43 -13.09 -31.77 -14.59
N GLY A 44 -14.02 -31.03 -13.99
CA GLY A 44 -15.41 -31.46 -13.87
C GLY A 44 -16.10 -31.72 -15.21
N ILE A 45 -15.91 -30.84 -16.19
CA ILE A 45 -16.43 -31.04 -17.56
C ILE A 45 -15.78 -32.28 -18.21
N ALA A 46 -14.47 -32.49 -18.04
CA ALA A 46 -13.75 -33.62 -18.62
C ALA A 46 -14.20 -34.96 -18.03
N MET A 47 -14.60 -34.99 -16.76
CA MET A 47 -15.00 -36.23 -16.06
C MET A 47 -16.51 -36.51 -16.16
N SER A 48 -17.36 -35.52 -16.33
CA SER A 48 -18.82 -35.64 -16.32
C SER A 48 -19.42 -34.85 -17.47
N GLN A 49 -19.91 -35.56 -18.50
CA GLN A 49 -20.49 -34.92 -19.69
C GLN A 49 -21.80 -34.18 -19.43
N ASP A 50 -22.61 -34.63 -18.44
CA ASP A 50 -23.95 -34.09 -18.24
C ASP A 50 -23.99 -32.90 -17.27
N ASN A 51 -23.23 -32.94 -16.15
CA ASN A 51 -23.33 -32.00 -15.07
C ASN A 51 -21.98 -31.35 -14.66
N GLY A 52 -20.90 -31.54 -15.41
CA GLY A 52 -19.57 -31.00 -15.10
C GLY A 52 -19.51 -29.47 -14.98
N TRP A 53 -20.43 -28.77 -15.68
CA TRP A 53 -20.56 -27.31 -15.62
C TRP A 53 -20.92 -26.78 -14.22
N VAL A 54 -21.52 -27.58 -13.34
CA VAL A 54 -21.88 -27.21 -11.96
C VAL A 54 -20.64 -26.80 -11.17
N LEU A 55 -19.48 -27.38 -11.49
CA LEU A 55 -18.20 -27.02 -10.85
C LEU A 55 -17.69 -25.61 -11.23
N PHE A 56 -18.33 -24.91 -12.20
CA PHE A 56 -18.07 -23.50 -12.46
C PHE A 56 -18.87 -22.53 -11.57
N ILE A 57 -19.86 -23.01 -10.83
CA ILE A 57 -20.64 -22.19 -9.89
C ILE A 57 -19.72 -21.49 -8.87
N PRO A 58 -18.74 -22.16 -8.22
CA PRO A 58 -17.80 -21.51 -7.31
C PRO A 58 -16.96 -20.41 -7.99
N VAL A 59 -16.61 -20.59 -9.28
CA VAL A 59 -15.89 -19.56 -10.05
C VAL A 59 -16.73 -18.28 -10.16
N GLY A 60 -18.01 -18.44 -10.49
CA GLY A 60 -18.96 -17.30 -10.59
C GLY A 60 -19.18 -16.62 -9.26
N ILE A 61 -19.41 -17.36 -8.19
CA ILE A 61 -19.62 -16.81 -6.84
C ILE A 61 -18.38 -16.07 -6.37
N TYR A 62 -17.21 -16.69 -6.48
CA TYR A 62 -15.95 -16.05 -6.11
C TYR A 62 -15.65 -14.82 -6.97
N GLY A 63 -15.88 -14.91 -8.29
CA GLY A 63 -15.71 -13.81 -9.23
C GLY A 63 -16.56 -12.59 -8.81
N LEU A 64 -17.85 -12.80 -8.55
CA LEU A 64 -18.74 -11.73 -8.09
C LEU A 64 -18.30 -11.15 -6.73
N ALA A 65 -17.95 -12.02 -5.78
CA ALA A 65 -17.45 -11.59 -4.47
C ALA A 65 -16.17 -10.76 -4.57
N SER A 66 -15.28 -11.07 -5.52
CA SER A 66 -14.00 -10.37 -5.68
C SER A 66 -14.10 -9.04 -6.44
N VAL A 67 -15.23 -8.73 -7.09
CA VAL A 67 -15.42 -7.46 -7.82
C VAL A 67 -15.25 -6.25 -6.90
N VAL A 68 -15.94 -6.24 -5.77
CA VAL A 68 -15.95 -5.08 -4.85
C VAL A 68 -14.56 -4.81 -4.27
N PRO A 69 -13.86 -5.79 -3.67
CA PRO A 69 -12.50 -5.54 -3.15
C PRO A 69 -11.48 -5.20 -4.25
N SER A 70 -11.66 -5.73 -5.48
CA SER A 70 -10.81 -5.37 -6.63
C SER A 70 -10.99 -3.90 -7.01
N LEU A 71 -12.23 -3.41 -7.07
CA LEU A 71 -12.54 -2.01 -7.33
C LEU A 71 -12.05 -1.11 -6.19
N ALA A 72 -12.25 -1.52 -4.94
CA ALA A 72 -11.83 -0.75 -3.78
C ALA A 72 -10.30 -0.57 -3.74
N VAL A 73 -9.52 -1.64 -3.92
CA VAL A 73 -8.05 -1.54 -3.93
C VAL A 73 -7.54 -0.76 -5.14
N ALA A 74 -8.16 -0.91 -6.32
CA ALA A 74 -7.81 -0.15 -7.52
C ALA A 74 -8.09 1.35 -7.33
N THR A 75 -9.25 1.73 -6.78
CA THR A 75 -9.60 3.12 -6.47
C THR A 75 -8.60 3.73 -5.50
N ARG A 76 -8.28 3.05 -4.39
CA ARG A 76 -7.26 3.50 -3.43
C ARG A 76 -5.88 3.62 -4.06
N ARG A 77 -5.59 2.82 -5.09
CA ARG A 77 -4.36 2.94 -5.87
C ARG A 77 -4.36 4.19 -6.76
N PHE A 78 -5.48 4.55 -7.37
CA PHE A 78 -5.63 5.81 -8.12
C PHE A 78 -5.51 7.02 -7.18
N HIS A 79 -6.06 6.94 -5.97
CA HIS A 79 -5.90 7.96 -4.94
C HIS A 79 -4.43 8.15 -4.54
N ASP A 80 -3.64 7.07 -4.52
CA ASP A 80 -2.21 7.12 -4.17
C ASP A 80 -1.37 7.92 -5.19
N ILE A 81 -1.77 7.92 -6.47
CA ILE A 81 -1.15 8.75 -7.53
C ILE A 81 -1.83 10.13 -7.68
N GLY A 82 -2.72 10.50 -6.74
CA GLY A 82 -3.45 11.77 -6.75
C GLY A 82 -4.56 11.87 -7.80
N LYS A 83 -5.00 10.74 -8.35
CA LYS A 83 -6.09 10.68 -9.33
C LYS A 83 -7.40 10.31 -8.64
N SER A 84 -8.52 10.85 -9.16
CA SER A 84 -9.85 10.49 -8.68
C SER A 84 -10.23 9.06 -9.09
N GLY A 85 -10.94 8.35 -8.21
CA GLY A 85 -11.52 7.04 -8.50
C GLY A 85 -12.50 7.05 -9.69
N TRP A 86 -13.09 8.20 -10.01
CA TRP A 86 -13.94 8.36 -11.20
C TRP A 86 -13.19 8.12 -12.51
N ILE A 87 -11.88 8.39 -12.57
CA ILE A 87 -11.05 8.09 -13.74
C ILE A 87 -10.99 6.58 -13.96
N LEU A 88 -10.83 5.79 -12.89
CA LEU A 88 -10.88 4.33 -12.96
C LEU A 88 -12.22 3.86 -13.52
N PHE A 89 -13.34 4.38 -12.98
CA PHE A 89 -14.68 4.03 -13.46
C PHE A 89 -14.85 4.37 -14.96
N LEU A 90 -14.42 5.56 -15.38
CA LEU A 90 -14.45 5.97 -16.79
C LEU A 90 -13.63 5.02 -17.67
N LEU A 91 -12.43 4.64 -17.24
CA LEU A 91 -11.59 3.70 -17.99
C LEU A 91 -12.24 2.32 -18.11
N ILE A 92 -12.95 1.84 -17.07
CA ILE A 92 -13.68 0.58 -17.11
C ILE A 92 -14.85 0.66 -18.10
N VAL A 93 -15.64 1.73 -18.04
CA VAL A 93 -16.79 1.93 -18.98
C VAL A 93 -16.32 2.03 -20.43
N LEU A 94 -15.28 2.82 -20.70
CA LEU A 94 -14.69 2.92 -22.03
C LEU A 94 -14.05 1.60 -22.49
N GLY A 95 -13.61 0.80 -21.53
CA GLY A 95 -13.01 -0.52 -21.79
C GLY A 95 -13.94 -1.55 -22.43
N VAL A 96 -15.26 -1.30 -22.41
CA VAL A 96 -16.26 -2.15 -23.07
C VAL A 96 -16.16 -2.10 -24.59
N ILE A 97 -15.64 -0.99 -25.14
CA ILE A 97 -15.43 -0.81 -26.60
C ILE A 97 -14.10 -1.48 -26.98
N PRO A 98 -14.07 -2.50 -27.85
CA PRO A 98 -12.87 -3.35 -28.06
C PRO A 98 -11.57 -2.58 -28.36
N ILE A 99 -11.61 -1.65 -29.30
CA ILE A 99 -10.42 -0.86 -29.70
C ILE A 99 -10.03 0.11 -28.57
N VAL A 100 -11.01 0.83 -28.02
CA VAL A 100 -10.80 1.78 -26.92
C VAL A 100 -10.38 1.03 -25.66
N GLY A 101 -10.93 -0.16 -25.43
CA GLY A 101 -10.62 -1.04 -24.30
C GLY A 101 -9.15 -1.43 -24.26
N PHE A 102 -8.54 -1.71 -25.41
CA PHE A 102 -7.10 -1.99 -25.43
C PHE A 102 -6.28 -0.78 -24.99
N VAL A 103 -6.63 0.42 -25.46
CA VAL A 103 -5.94 1.66 -25.05
C VAL A 103 -6.16 1.95 -23.57
N THR A 104 -7.40 1.86 -23.09
CA THR A 104 -7.72 2.10 -21.64
C THR A 104 -7.04 1.09 -20.73
N ALA A 105 -6.89 -0.17 -21.16
CA ALA A 105 -6.15 -1.18 -20.39
C ALA A 105 -4.67 -0.81 -20.25
N ILE A 106 -4.02 -0.31 -21.31
CA ILE A 106 -2.64 0.17 -21.23
C ILE A 106 -2.54 1.39 -20.30
N VAL A 107 -3.44 2.36 -20.43
CA VAL A 107 -3.47 3.57 -19.58
C VAL A 107 -3.67 3.17 -18.10
N GLN A 108 -4.60 2.25 -17.83
CA GLN A 108 -4.84 1.75 -16.51
C GLN A 108 -3.61 1.02 -15.93
N LEU A 109 -2.94 0.19 -16.74
CA LEU A 109 -1.71 -0.48 -16.34
C LEU A 109 -0.60 0.51 -15.98
N VAL A 110 -0.41 1.56 -16.79
CA VAL A 110 0.57 2.63 -16.52
C VAL A 110 0.26 3.30 -15.18
N PHE A 111 -1.00 3.68 -14.92
CA PHE A 111 -1.38 4.30 -13.65
C PHE A 111 -1.17 3.37 -12.45
N LEU A 112 -1.47 2.09 -12.59
CA LEU A 112 -1.27 1.10 -11.53
C LEU A 112 0.22 0.83 -11.25
N CYS A 113 1.09 0.98 -12.25
CA CYS A 113 2.54 0.84 -12.13
C CYS A 113 3.26 2.13 -11.68
N THR A 114 2.66 3.32 -11.88
CA THR A 114 3.24 4.62 -11.51
C THR A 114 3.46 4.73 -10.00
N ASP A 115 4.54 5.36 -9.52
CA ASP A 115 4.76 5.60 -8.09
C ASP A 115 3.69 6.52 -7.50
N GLY A 116 3.33 6.24 -6.24
CA GLY A 116 2.45 7.12 -5.47
C GLY A 116 3.11 8.47 -5.19
N GLN A 117 2.28 9.50 -4.98
CA GLN A 117 2.75 10.83 -4.62
C GLN A 117 3.57 10.78 -3.31
N PRO A 118 4.74 11.43 -3.26
CA PRO A 118 5.48 11.61 -2.02
C PRO A 118 4.68 12.53 -1.08
N GLY A 119 4.67 12.19 0.21
CA GLY A 119 3.94 12.98 1.21
C GLY A 119 2.43 12.72 1.25
N PRO A 120 1.70 13.46 2.10
CA PRO A 120 0.25 13.39 2.20
C PRO A 120 -0.41 14.04 0.98
N ASN A 121 -1.60 13.54 0.60
CA ASN A 121 -2.45 14.15 -0.41
C ASN A 121 -3.90 14.25 0.09
N GLN A 122 -4.82 14.72 -0.77
CA GLN A 122 -6.25 14.87 -0.42
C GLN A 122 -6.94 13.58 0.03
N TYR A 123 -6.36 12.41 -0.24
CA TYR A 123 -6.90 11.10 0.14
C TYR A 123 -6.22 10.49 1.38
N GLY A 124 -5.25 11.19 1.95
CA GLY A 124 -4.63 10.79 3.21
C GLY A 124 -3.10 10.73 3.18
N PRO A 125 -2.52 10.22 4.27
CA PRO A 125 -1.07 10.12 4.43
C PRO A 125 -0.45 9.12 3.45
N ASN A 126 0.87 9.29 3.20
CA ASN A 126 1.60 8.35 2.37
C ASN A 126 1.67 6.96 3.04
N PRO A 127 1.12 5.91 2.44
CA PRO A 127 1.10 4.59 3.05
C PRO A 127 2.50 3.96 3.19
N LYS A 128 3.53 4.50 2.52
CA LYS A 128 4.93 4.05 2.68
C LYS A 128 5.57 4.58 3.96
N PHE A 129 5.13 5.76 4.43
CA PHE A 129 5.70 6.46 5.58
C PHE A 129 4.60 7.02 6.47
N PRO A 130 3.83 6.17 7.16
CA PRO A 130 2.72 6.62 8.00
C PRO A 130 3.19 7.51 9.17
N GLU A 131 4.43 7.37 9.62
CA GLU A 131 5.01 8.17 10.70
C GLU A 131 5.23 9.63 10.31
N GLN A 132 5.52 9.90 9.03
CA GLN A 132 5.66 11.27 8.52
C GLN A 132 4.34 12.04 8.51
N ALA A 133 3.21 11.33 8.50
CA ALA A 133 1.89 11.92 8.60
C ALA A 133 1.64 12.55 9.97
N ALA A 134 2.12 11.93 11.04
CA ALA A 134 1.97 12.44 12.40
C ALA A 134 2.71 13.79 12.58
N GLY A 135 3.86 13.98 11.93
CA GLY A 135 4.62 15.23 11.95
C GLY A 135 4.07 16.32 11.02
N ALA A 136 3.50 15.96 9.87
CA ALA A 136 2.98 16.89 8.89
C ALA A 136 1.62 17.49 9.28
N ILE A 137 0.81 16.76 10.05
CA ILE A 137 -0.50 17.23 10.53
C ILE A 137 -0.35 18.37 11.55
N ALA A 138 0.76 18.42 12.28
CA ALA A 138 1.05 19.51 13.21
C ALA A 138 1.30 20.88 12.52
N GLY A 139 1.51 20.88 11.20
CA GLY A 139 1.85 22.09 10.43
C GLY A 139 0.75 22.63 9.50
N TYR A 140 -0.40 21.96 9.37
CA TYR A 140 -1.51 22.44 8.52
C TYR A 140 -2.65 23.00 9.36
N PRO A 141 -2.83 24.35 9.42
CA PRO A 141 -3.98 24.97 10.09
C PRO A 141 -5.25 24.64 9.28
N GLY A 142 -6.13 23.83 9.86
CA GLY A 142 -7.48 23.60 9.29
C GLY A 142 -7.91 22.16 9.04
N MET A 143 -7.06 21.15 9.26
CA MET A 143 -7.51 19.75 9.24
C MET A 143 -8.01 19.33 10.62
N PRO A 144 -9.23 18.74 10.72
CA PRO A 144 -9.69 18.16 11.98
C PRO A 144 -8.72 17.02 12.39
N PRO A 145 -8.45 16.85 13.69
CA PRO A 145 -7.56 15.79 14.17
C PRO A 145 -8.17 14.43 13.81
N ILE A 146 -7.55 13.74 12.86
CA ILE A 146 -7.82 12.34 12.63
C ILE A 146 -7.30 11.63 13.88
N GLY A 147 -8.18 10.94 14.62
CA GLY A 147 -7.91 10.35 15.93
C GLY A 147 -6.85 9.26 15.93
N PHE A 148 -5.62 9.62 15.65
CA PHE A 148 -4.46 8.79 15.98
C PHE A 148 -4.03 9.10 17.41
N PRO A 149 -3.71 8.09 18.23
CA PRO A 149 -3.10 8.34 19.53
C PRO A 149 -1.82 9.18 19.33
N PRO A 150 -1.56 10.16 20.19
CA PRO A 150 -0.35 10.94 20.09
C PRO A 150 0.87 10.03 20.07
N PRO A 151 1.90 10.36 19.28
CA PRO A 151 3.14 9.60 19.32
C PRO A 151 3.64 9.57 20.78
N PRO A 152 4.20 8.45 21.25
CA PRO A 152 4.77 8.41 22.57
C PRO A 152 5.76 9.58 22.71
N PRO A 153 5.80 10.26 23.88
CA PRO A 153 6.72 11.35 24.10
C PRO A 153 8.12 10.88 23.74
N PRO A 154 8.98 11.76 23.13
CA PRO A 154 10.33 11.40 22.82
C PRO A 154 10.95 10.83 24.09
N GLN A 155 11.31 9.55 24.04
CA GLN A 155 11.98 8.93 25.17
C GLN A 155 13.25 9.73 25.38
N PRO A 156 13.56 10.17 26.62
CA PRO A 156 14.85 10.77 26.88
C PRO A 156 15.88 9.79 26.34
N LEU A 157 16.79 10.28 25.53
CA LEU A 157 17.92 9.50 25.05
C LEU A 157 18.73 9.06 26.27
N VAL A 158 18.27 7.99 26.93
CA VAL A 158 19.00 7.35 28.02
C VAL A 158 20.22 6.71 27.37
N GLY A 159 21.31 7.50 27.41
CA GLY A 159 22.66 6.97 27.32
C GLY A 159 22.94 6.03 26.14
N GLN A 160 22.87 6.48 24.90
CA GLN A 160 23.82 5.96 23.94
C GLN A 160 25.19 6.53 24.35
N PRO A 161 26.21 5.67 24.60
CA PRO A 161 27.56 6.17 24.88
C PRO A 161 27.97 7.04 23.72
N GLY A 162 28.04 8.35 23.95
CA GLY A 162 28.25 9.35 22.93
C GLY A 162 29.61 9.17 22.29
N HIS A 163 29.65 8.80 21.02
CA HIS A 163 30.79 9.06 20.17
C HIS A 163 30.77 10.55 19.81
N GLY A 164 31.21 11.38 20.78
CA GLY A 164 31.42 12.82 20.54
C GLY A 164 32.78 13.02 19.86
N LEU A 165 32.88 14.02 18.99
CA LEU A 165 34.18 14.50 18.48
C LEU A 165 34.76 15.51 19.45
N CYS A 166 36.01 15.39 19.80
CA CYS A 166 36.73 16.39 20.60
C CYS A 166 36.76 17.73 19.87
N ARG A 167 36.23 18.79 20.54
CA ARG A 167 36.17 20.13 19.95
C ARG A 167 37.54 20.76 19.66
N SER A 168 38.58 20.27 20.33
CA SER A 168 39.98 20.81 20.17
C SER A 168 40.75 20.13 19.07
N CYS A 169 40.59 18.82 18.84
CA CYS A 169 41.40 18.06 17.88
C CYS A 169 40.62 17.20 16.90
N GLY A 170 39.28 17.15 16.98
CA GLY A 170 38.43 16.36 16.08
C GLY A 170 38.50 14.84 16.26
N ALA A 171 39.20 14.33 17.29
CA ALA A 171 39.26 12.91 17.55
C ALA A 171 37.95 12.35 18.11
N MET A 172 37.59 11.12 17.75
CA MET A 172 36.46 10.42 18.38
C MET A 172 36.75 10.19 19.86
N LEU A 173 35.77 10.55 20.70
CA LEU A 173 35.84 10.35 22.15
C LEU A 173 35.18 8.99 22.48
N GLU A 174 35.89 8.18 23.24
CA GLU A 174 35.30 6.96 23.81
C GLU A 174 34.36 7.36 24.95
N GLY A 175 33.14 6.79 24.96
CA GLY A 175 32.09 7.17 25.88
C GLY A 175 32.51 7.09 27.34
N GLY A 176 32.33 8.21 28.07
CA GLY A 176 32.57 8.29 29.51
C GLY A 176 33.94 8.87 29.95
N SER A 177 34.80 9.27 29.02
CA SER A 177 36.08 9.91 29.39
C SER A 177 35.90 11.41 29.62
N ALA A 178 36.34 11.93 30.79
CA ALA A 178 36.37 13.35 31.11
C ALA A 178 37.43 14.14 30.32
N PHE A 179 38.34 13.46 29.63
CA PHE A 179 39.47 14.03 28.92
C PHE A 179 39.65 13.32 27.56
N CYS A 180 39.99 14.07 26.53
CA CYS A 180 40.39 13.52 25.23
C CYS A 180 41.72 12.78 25.33
N THR A 181 41.76 11.49 25.05
CA THR A 181 42.94 10.65 25.08
C THR A 181 44.04 11.08 24.09
N LYS A 182 43.64 11.86 23.03
CA LYS A 182 44.55 12.27 21.97
C LYS A 182 45.19 13.65 22.20
N CYS A 183 44.50 14.58 22.83
CA CYS A 183 45.02 15.96 23.05
C CYS A 183 44.95 16.44 24.51
N GLY A 184 44.42 15.67 25.43
CA GLY A 184 44.33 15.99 26.85
C GLY A 184 43.30 17.06 27.20
N ALA A 185 42.51 17.57 26.25
CA ALA A 185 41.52 18.58 26.52
C ALA A 185 40.31 17.99 27.30
N THR A 186 39.79 18.73 28.26
CA THR A 186 38.53 18.39 28.96
C THR A 186 37.34 18.43 28.00
N VAL A 187 36.46 17.44 28.12
CA VAL A 187 35.33 17.25 27.20
C VAL A 187 34.06 17.73 27.86
#